data_ccf5e53a09dac00c2ca63da0b39c442b
#
_entry.id   ccf5e53a09dac00c2ca63da0b39c442b
#
_cell.length_a   1.000
_cell.length_b   1.000
_cell.length_c   1.000
_cell.angle_alpha   90.00
_cell.angle_beta   90.00
_cell.angle_gamma   90.00
#
_symmetry.space_group_name_H-M   'P 1'
#
loop_
_entity.id
_entity.type
_entity.pdbx_description
1 polymer ?
#
loop_
_entity_poly.entity_id
_entity_poly.type
_entity_poly.pdbx_seq_one_letter_code
_entity_poly.pdbx_strand_id
1 'polypeptide(L)'
;MIPDIILPPHVAWASGVFTNGPLVCKTTHIADLPDVFNDNNAWRGCEPQQRVYDVEMFDTPSNDGALYVGVTHLYAGKIGDEFFMTRGHFHRRREQGEVYFGLRGCGLLLLQTEAGDARLEQLTAGSVHIIPPFTAHRLINTGNETLSSLAVWPGIAGHDYALLAEGFALRIFASGEGYEVRHG
;
A
#
# COMPACT_ATOMS: atom_id res chain seq x y z
N MET A 1 -0.53 -44.74 6.96
CA MET A 1 -1.41 -43.66 6.39
C MET A 1 -0.48 -42.60 5.86
N ILE A 2 -0.49 -42.33 4.57
CA ILE A 2 0.30 -41.21 3.99
C ILE A 2 -0.49 -39.95 4.32
N PRO A 3 0.12 -38.93 4.95
CA PRO A 3 -0.57 -37.66 5.22
C PRO A 3 -0.95 -36.96 3.91
N ASP A 4 -2.09 -36.32 3.86
CA ASP A 4 -2.52 -35.51 2.73
C ASP A 4 -1.53 -34.36 2.51
N ILE A 5 -1.05 -34.19 1.29
CA ILE A 5 -0.20 -33.07 0.89
C ILE A 5 -1.13 -31.93 0.48
N ILE A 6 -1.10 -30.85 1.25
CA ILE A 6 -1.85 -29.63 0.96
C ILE A 6 -1.00 -28.74 0.04
N LEU A 7 -1.56 -28.33 -1.09
CA LEU A 7 -0.92 -27.34 -1.95
C LEU A 7 -1.05 -25.95 -1.29
N PRO A 8 0.07 -25.26 -1.03
CA PRO A 8 0.02 -23.93 -0.45
C PRO A 8 -0.51 -22.90 -1.46
N PRO A 9 -0.98 -21.75 -1.00
CA PRO A 9 -1.20 -20.60 -1.86
C PRO A 9 0.09 -20.19 -2.59
N HIS A 10 -0.03 -19.66 -3.79
CA HIS A 10 1.08 -19.19 -4.60
C HIS A 10 0.91 -17.73 -4.98
N VAL A 11 2.02 -17.01 -5.10
CA VAL A 11 2.09 -15.68 -5.72
C VAL A 11 2.69 -15.84 -7.12
N ALA A 12 1.96 -15.40 -8.13
CA ALA A 12 2.50 -15.31 -9.48
C ALA A 12 3.44 -14.09 -9.57
N TRP A 13 4.75 -14.31 -9.57
CA TRP A 13 5.76 -13.24 -9.52
C TRP A 13 5.59 -12.16 -10.59
N ALA A 14 5.18 -12.54 -11.80
CA ALA A 14 5.03 -11.59 -12.91
C ALA A 14 3.83 -10.64 -12.76
N SER A 15 2.76 -11.07 -12.11
CA SER A 15 1.52 -10.30 -11.94
C SER A 15 1.28 -9.85 -10.50
N GLY A 16 1.89 -10.51 -9.53
CA GLY A 16 1.60 -10.34 -8.11
C GLY A 16 0.29 -10.99 -7.65
N VAL A 17 -0.43 -11.66 -8.52
CA VAL A 17 -1.74 -12.25 -8.21
C VAL A 17 -1.58 -13.50 -7.38
N PHE A 18 -2.40 -13.66 -6.35
CA PHE A 18 -2.52 -14.91 -5.61
C PHE A 18 -3.30 -15.97 -6.39
N THR A 19 -2.82 -17.20 -6.29
CA THR A 19 -3.51 -18.38 -6.79
C THR A 19 -3.63 -19.44 -5.68
N ASN A 20 -4.68 -20.24 -5.71
CA ASN A 20 -4.94 -21.31 -4.74
C ASN A 20 -5.16 -20.81 -3.30
N GLY A 21 -6.37 -20.51 -2.96
CA GLY A 21 -6.77 -20.21 -1.57
C GLY A 21 -8.02 -19.35 -1.48
N PRO A 22 -8.67 -19.32 -0.33
CA PRO A 22 -9.74 -18.37 -0.07
C PRO A 22 -9.12 -16.95 0.01
N LEU A 23 -9.52 -16.08 -0.91
CA LEU A 23 -9.06 -14.69 -0.97
C LEU A 23 -10.21 -13.75 -0.63
N VAL A 24 -9.88 -12.71 0.12
CA VAL A 24 -10.71 -11.53 0.30
C VAL A 24 -10.10 -10.41 -0.53
N CYS A 25 -10.90 -9.82 -1.42
CA CYS A 25 -10.47 -8.71 -2.26
C CYS A 25 -11.22 -7.44 -1.87
N LYS A 26 -10.48 -6.34 -1.75
CA LYS A 26 -11.03 -5.01 -1.50
C LYS A 26 -10.51 -4.05 -2.54
N THR A 27 -11.43 -3.42 -3.29
CA THR A 27 -11.12 -2.34 -4.22
C THR A 27 -11.29 -0.98 -3.53
N THR A 28 -10.38 -0.06 -3.80
CA THR A 28 -10.46 1.34 -3.39
C THR A 28 -10.53 2.21 -4.63
N HIS A 29 -11.57 3.04 -4.69
CA HIS A 29 -11.83 3.97 -5.78
C HIS A 29 -11.46 5.40 -5.37
N ILE A 30 -11.46 6.33 -6.34
CA ILE A 30 -11.23 7.74 -6.08
C ILE A 30 -12.20 8.28 -5.02
N ALA A 31 -13.48 7.92 -5.10
CA ALA A 31 -14.49 8.34 -4.13
C ALA A 31 -14.20 7.92 -2.68
N ASP A 32 -13.42 6.84 -2.48
CA ASP A 32 -13.05 6.33 -1.16
C ASP A 32 -11.86 7.08 -0.52
N LEU A 33 -11.27 8.03 -1.25
CA LEU A 33 -10.04 8.73 -0.86
C LEU A 33 -10.25 10.27 -0.75
N PRO A 34 -11.31 10.74 -0.05
CA PRO A 34 -11.44 12.16 0.21
C PRO A 34 -10.25 12.64 1.05
N ASP A 35 -9.76 13.85 0.78
CA ASP A 35 -8.69 14.55 1.50
C ASP A 35 -7.33 13.84 1.50
N VAL A 36 -7.15 12.79 0.67
CA VAL A 36 -5.86 12.11 0.50
C VAL A 36 -4.95 12.88 -0.45
N PHE A 37 -5.52 13.42 -1.54
CA PHE A 37 -4.80 14.18 -2.55
C PHE A 37 -4.81 15.67 -2.26
N ASN A 38 -3.73 16.37 -2.65
CA ASN A 38 -3.55 17.79 -2.38
C ASN A 38 -4.54 18.68 -3.15
N ASP A 39 -4.81 18.34 -4.41
CA ASP A 39 -5.73 19.11 -5.26
C ASP A 39 -7.16 18.56 -5.16
N ASN A 40 -7.93 19.09 -4.22
CA ASN A 40 -9.34 18.75 -4.04
C ASN A 40 -10.23 19.10 -5.25
N ASN A 41 -9.85 20.08 -6.08
CA ASN A 41 -10.64 20.40 -7.27
C ASN A 41 -10.39 19.37 -8.37
N ALA A 42 -9.12 19.01 -8.59
CA ALA A 42 -8.78 17.91 -9.49
C ALA A 42 -9.42 16.60 -9.04
N TRP A 43 -9.38 16.28 -7.74
CA TRP A 43 -10.03 15.09 -7.17
C TRP A 43 -11.53 15.05 -7.45
N ARG A 44 -12.26 16.15 -7.24
CA ARG A 44 -13.71 16.25 -7.52
C ARG A 44 -14.04 16.15 -9.02
N GLY A 45 -13.10 16.48 -9.89
CA GLY A 45 -13.24 16.38 -11.36
C GLY A 45 -12.98 14.98 -11.92
N CYS A 46 -12.48 14.04 -11.12
CA CYS A 46 -12.21 12.69 -11.56
C CYS A 46 -13.44 11.79 -11.55
N GLU A 47 -13.37 10.68 -12.31
CA GLU A 47 -14.41 9.63 -12.27
C GLU A 47 -14.44 8.96 -10.88
N PRO A 48 -15.53 9.09 -10.09
CA PRO A 48 -15.56 8.58 -8.72
C PRO A 48 -15.30 7.09 -8.59
N GLN A 49 -15.69 6.30 -9.60
CA GLN A 49 -15.54 4.84 -9.64
C GLN A 49 -14.21 4.40 -10.26
N GLN A 50 -13.33 5.32 -10.61
CA GLN A 50 -11.99 4.96 -11.08
C GLN A 50 -11.23 4.25 -9.95
N ARG A 51 -10.70 3.07 -10.27
CA ARG A 51 -9.89 2.29 -9.33
C ARG A 51 -8.55 2.97 -9.07
N VAL A 52 -8.16 3.03 -7.81
CA VAL A 52 -6.84 3.49 -7.39
C VAL A 52 -5.98 2.31 -6.96
N TYR A 53 -6.51 1.42 -6.13
CA TYR A 53 -5.80 0.19 -5.78
C TYR A 53 -6.75 -0.92 -5.33
N ASP A 54 -6.30 -2.16 -5.49
CA ASP A 54 -6.92 -3.36 -4.94
C ASP A 54 -6.00 -3.96 -3.87
N VAL A 55 -6.60 -4.59 -2.86
CA VAL A 55 -5.89 -5.42 -1.90
C VAL A 55 -6.49 -6.81 -1.95
N GLU A 56 -5.65 -7.79 -2.26
CA GLU A 56 -5.97 -9.21 -2.15
C GLU A 56 -5.29 -9.77 -0.90
N MET A 57 -5.99 -10.49 -0.06
CA MET A 57 -5.41 -11.10 1.12
C MET A 57 -6.03 -12.44 1.43
N PHE A 58 -5.28 -13.32 2.08
CA PHE A 58 -5.83 -14.58 2.56
C PHE A 58 -6.80 -14.34 3.71
N ASP A 59 -7.93 -15.06 3.66
CA ASP A 59 -8.92 -15.06 4.74
C ASP A 59 -8.33 -15.85 5.94
N THR A 60 -7.69 -15.12 6.83
CA THR A 60 -7.03 -15.66 8.02
C THR A 60 -7.71 -15.11 9.28
N PRO A 61 -8.07 -15.95 10.26
CA PRO A 61 -8.63 -15.46 11.51
C PRO A 61 -7.69 -14.49 12.24
N SER A 62 -8.25 -13.38 12.75
CA SER A 62 -7.52 -12.39 13.53
C SER A 62 -7.40 -12.86 14.98
N ASN A 63 -6.21 -13.29 15.38
CA ASN A 63 -5.89 -13.64 16.77
C ASN A 63 -4.41 -13.33 17.07
N ASP A 64 -4.03 -13.45 18.33
CA ASP A 64 -2.63 -13.31 18.75
C ASP A 64 -1.78 -14.39 18.06
N GLY A 65 -0.68 -13.95 17.46
CA GLY A 65 0.24 -14.81 16.72
C GLY A 65 -0.15 -15.09 15.27
N ALA A 66 -1.37 -14.69 14.83
CA ALA A 66 -1.74 -14.79 13.42
C ALA A 66 -0.95 -13.79 12.56
N LEU A 67 -0.57 -14.22 11.35
CA LEU A 67 0.00 -13.37 10.33
C LEU A 67 -1.00 -13.20 9.19
N TYR A 68 -1.17 -11.96 8.76
CA TYR A 68 -1.84 -11.64 7.51
C TYR A 68 -0.83 -11.58 6.39
N VAL A 69 -1.22 -12.05 5.23
CA VAL A 69 -0.47 -11.95 3.99
C VAL A 69 -1.40 -11.41 2.91
N GLY A 70 -0.98 -10.33 2.28
CA GLY A 70 -1.78 -9.70 1.23
C GLY A 70 -0.89 -9.12 0.14
N VAL A 71 -1.50 -8.82 -1.02
CA VAL A 71 -0.87 -8.06 -2.08
C VAL A 71 -1.70 -6.82 -2.37
N THR A 72 -1.04 -5.68 -2.40
CA THR A 72 -1.63 -4.43 -2.89
C THR A 72 -1.24 -4.24 -4.34
N HIS A 73 -2.23 -3.99 -5.19
CA HIS A 73 -2.09 -3.64 -6.60
C HIS A 73 -2.46 -2.17 -6.76
N LEU A 74 -1.48 -1.28 -6.78
CA LEU A 74 -1.68 0.17 -6.94
C LEU A 74 -1.55 0.53 -8.42
N TYR A 75 -2.66 0.99 -9.03
CA TYR A 75 -2.71 1.35 -10.44
C TYR A 75 -1.88 2.60 -10.73
N ALA A 76 -1.40 2.71 -11.98
CA ALA A 76 -0.77 3.94 -12.44
C ALA A 76 -1.84 5.01 -12.68
N GLY A 77 -1.56 6.22 -12.22
CA GLY A 77 -2.47 7.36 -12.39
C GLY A 77 -2.06 8.55 -11.52
N LYS A 78 -2.80 9.63 -11.68
CA LYS A 78 -2.57 10.90 -10.96
C LYS A 78 -3.88 11.61 -10.70
N ILE A 79 -3.89 12.45 -9.65
CA ILE A 79 -4.89 13.50 -9.42
C ILE A 79 -4.15 14.84 -9.59
N GLY A 80 -4.52 15.62 -10.60
CA GLY A 80 -3.65 16.70 -11.04
C GLY A 80 -2.27 16.14 -11.42
N ASP A 81 -1.22 16.61 -10.76
CA ASP A 81 0.14 16.11 -10.95
C ASP A 81 0.58 15.14 -9.82
N GLU A 82 -0.23 14.91 -8.79
CA GLU A 82 0.09 14.02 -7.68
C GLU A 82 -0.20 12.56 -8.04
N PHE A 83 0.79 11.68 -7.87
CA PHE A 83 0.65 10.27 -8.23
C PHE A 83 -0.37 9.54 -7.37
N PHE A 84 -0.99 8.50 -7.94
CA PHE A 84 -1.82 7.57 -7.18
C PHE A 84 -1.03 6.95 -6.05
N MET A 85 -1.70 6.85 -4.91
CA MET A 85 -1.14 6.33 -3.67
C MET A 85 -2.20 5.57 -2.87
N THR A 86 -1.76 4.70 -1.97
CA THR A 86 -2.65 4.13 -0.96
C THR A 86 -2.98 5.19 0.09
N ARG A 87 -4.10 5.02 0.79
CA ARG A 87 -4.50 5.95 1.85
C ARG A 87 -3.39 6.17 2.88
N GLY A 88 -2.65 5.09 3.20
CA GLY A 88 -1.66 5.08 4.26
C GLY A 88 -2.27 5.08 5.65
N HIS A 89 -1.53 4.58 6.62
CA HIS A 89 -2.00 4.48 8.00
C HIS A 89 -0.82 4.24 8.96
N PHE A 90 -1.05 4.46 10.25
CA PHE A 90 -0.32 3.81 11.33
C PHE A 90 -0.98 2.49 11.67
N HIS A 91 -0.23 1.55 12.22
CA HIS A 91 -0.85 0.44 12.91
C HIS A 91 -1.57 0.95 14.18
N ARG A 92 -2.75 0.40 14.49
CA ARG A 92 -3.44 0.72 15.74
C ARG A 92 -2.60 0.27 16.94
N ARG A 93 -2.00 -0.92 16.82
CA ARG A 93 -0.95 -1.39 17.72
C ARG A 93 0.41 -0.93 17.19
N ARG A 94 0.87 0.21 17.70
CA ARG A 94 2.08 0.93 17.23
C ARG A 94 3.35 0.08 17.26
N GLU A 95 3.43 -0.84 18.21
CA GLU A 95 4.56 -1.73 18.41
C GLU A 95 4.72 -2.81 17.33
N GLN A 96 3.74 -2.95 16.46
CA GLN A 96 3.76 -3.93 15.38
C GLN A 96 4.50 -3.38 14.16
N GLY A 97 5.46 -4.15 13.65
CA GLY A 97 6.10 -3.90 12.37
C GLY A 97 5.42 -4.66 11.24
N GLU A 98 5.88 -4.42 10.02
CA GLU A 98 5.38 -5.05 8.80
C GLU A 98 6.51 -5.22 7.80
N VAL A 99 6.42 -6.19 6.91
CA VAL A 99 7.35 -6.39 5.80
C VAL A 99 6.62 -6.18 4.48
N TYR A 100 7.21 -5.37 3.59
CA TYR A 100 6.81 -5.30 2.19
C TYR A 100 7.85 -5.93 1.29
N PHE A 101 7.38 -6.61 0.26
CA PHE A 101 8.19 -7.19 -0.78
C PHE A 101 7.66 -6.76 -2.16
N GLY A 102 8.47 -6.05 -2.94
CA GLY A 102 8.11 -5.60 -4.28
C GLY A 102 7.99 -6.77 -5.25
N LEU A 103 6.85 -6.90 -5.93
CA LEU A 103 6.58 -7.97 -6.89
C LEU A 103 6.67 -7.47 -8.33
N ARG A 104 6.09 -6.29 -8.61
CA ARG A 104 5.96 -5.74 -9.96
C ARG A 104 5.90 -4.22 -9.94
N GLY A 105 6.32 -3.61 -11.04
CA GLY A 105 6.29 -2.16 -11.21
C GLY A 105 7.39 -1.44 -10.45
N CYS A 106 7.32 -0.13 -10.44
CA CYS A 106 8.22 0.73 -9.68
C CYS A 106 7.45 1.88 -9.02
N GLY A 107 7.89 2.25 -7.83
CA GLY A 107 7.27 3.31 -7.06
C GLY A 107 8.05 3.60 -5.80
N LEU A 108 7.38 4.18 -4.84
CA LEU A 108 7.95 4.59 -3.56
C LEU A 108 7.13 4.05 -2.40
N LEU A 109 7.82 3.65 -1.34
CA LEU A 109 7.25 3.47 -0.01
C LEU A 109 7.60 4.69 0.82
N LEU A 110 6.59 5.45 1.23
CA LEU A 110 6.74 6.57 2.16
C LEU A 110 6.53 6.04 3.58
N LEU A 111 7.50 6.31 4.44
CA LEU A 111 7.51 5.98 5.86
C LEU A 111 7.56 7.28 6.67
N GLN A 112 6.77 7.38 7.74
CA GLN A 112 6.72 8.56 8.59
C GLN A 112 6.53 8.20 10.05
N THR A 113 7.34 8.76 10.93
CA THR A 113 7.19 8.65 12.38
C THR A 113 6.05 9.54 12.90
N GLU A 114 5.61 9.33 14.15
CA GLU A 114 4.65 10.23 14.81
C GLU A 114 5.20 11.65 15.01
N ALA A 115 6.53 11.84 15.03
CA ALA A 115 7.17 13.14 15.09
C ALA A 115 7.19 13.88 13.74
N GLY A 116 6.74 13.22 12.66
CA GLY A 116 6.71 13.78 11.30
C GLY A 116 8.00 13.54 10.50
N ASP A 117 9.01 12.87 11.07
CA ASP A 117 10.20 12.50 10.31
C ASP A 117 9.82 11.51 9.21
N ALA A 118 10.03 11.87 7.97
CA ALA A 118 9.62 11.09 6.81
C ALA A 118 10.80 10.67 5.95
N ARG A 119 10.71 9.47 5.36
CA ARG A 119 11.67 8.97 4.38
C ARG A 119 10.99 8.23 3.26
N LEU A 120 11.63 8.19 2.11
CA LEU A 120 11.19 7.48 0.92
C LEU A 120 12.15 6.31 0.63
N GLU A 121 11.58 5.16 0.36
CA GLU A 121 12.32 3.99 -0.10
C GLU A 121 11.84 3.64 -1.52
N GLN A 122 12.78 3.42 -2.44
CA GLN A 122 12.43 3.01 -3.80
C GLN A 122 11.94 1.55 -3.77
N LEU A 123 10.71 1.32 -4.25
CA LEU A 123 10.09 0.01 -4.32
C LEU A 123 10.10 -0.48 -5.76
N THR A 124 10.74 -1.62 -5.98
CA THR A 124 10.83 -2.31 -7.28
C THR A 124 10.69 -3.81 -7.08
N ALA A 125 10.53 -4.56 -8.16
CA ALA A 125 10.49 -6.03 -8.09
C ALA A 125 11.75 -6.58 -7.40
N GLY A 126 11.56 -7.39 -6.35
CA GLY A 126 12.62 -7.98 -5.54
C GLY A 126 13.09 -7.12 -4.35
N SER A 127 12.66 -5.86 -4.22
CA SER A 127 12.99 -5.02 -3.06
C SER A 127 12.28 -5.51 -1.79
N VAL A 128 12.97 -5.43 -0.65
CA VAL A 128 12.44 -5.81 0.67
C VAL A 128 12.48 -4.60 1.58
N HIS A 129 11.35 -4.29 2.20
CA HIS A 129 11.17 -3.12 3.05
C HIS A 129 10.70 -3.56 4.43
N ILE A 130 11.37 -3.08 5.45
CA ILE A 130 10.97 -3.27 6.84
C ILE A 130 10.29 -1.98 7.31
N ILE A 131 9.01 -2.07 7.61
CA ILE A 131 8.26 -0.99 8.24
C ILE A 131 8.42 -1.14 9.75
N PRO A 132 9.15 -0.21 10.40
CA PRO A 132 9.38 -0.33 11.84
C PRO A 132 8.10 -0.10 12.65
N PRO A 133 8.07 -0.55 13.91
CA PRO A 133 7.08 -0.07 14.88
C PRO A 133 6.98 1.47 14.89
N PHE A 134 5.81 1.99 15.29
CA PHE A 134 5.55 3.44 15.42
C PHE A 134 5.72 4.24 14.11
N THR A 135 5.55 3.58 12.95
CA THR A 135 5.79 4.19 11.64
C THR A 135 4.56 4.06 10.75
N ALA A 136 4.04 5.19 10.29
CA ALA A 136 3.05 5.23 9.23
C ALA A 136 3.68 4.90 7.88
N HIS A 137 2.89 4.34 6.98
CA HIS A 137 3.38 4.00 5.66
C HIS A 137 2.30 4.11 4.58
N ARG A 138 2.74 4.40 3.34
CA ARG A 138 1.92 4.37 2.13
C ARG A 138 2.75 4.02 0.90
N LEU A 139 2.11 3.37 -0.06
CA LEU A 139 2.65 3.14 -1.40
C LEU A 139 2.29 4.30 -2.32
N ILE A 140 3.21 4.66 -3.23
CA ILE A 140 3.02 5.67 -4.26
C ILE A 140 3.53 5.07 -5.58
N ASN A 141 2.68 5.05 -6.61
CA ASN A 141 3.04 4.50 -7.91
C ASN A 141 3.58 5.61 -8.81
N THR A 142 4.90 5.70 -8.95
CA THR A 142 5.57 6.67 -9.81
C THR A 142 5.86 6.12 -11.22
N GLY A 143 5.48 4.86 -11.47
CA GLY A 143 5.64 4.21 -12.77
C GLY A 143 4.41 4.36 -13.68
N ASN A 144 4.46 3.68 -14.81
CA ASN A 144 3.41 3.66 -15.82
C ASN A 144 2.64 2.33 -15.89
N GLU A 145 2.96 1.39 -15.01
CA GLU A 145 2.27 0.11 -14.85
C GLU A 145 1.81 -0.07 -13.41
N THR A 146 1.02 -1.11 -13.15
CA THR A 146 0.58 -1.45 -11.79
C THR A 146 1.77 -1.77 -10.90
N LEU A 147 1.88 -1.08 -9.76
CA LEU A 147 2.81 -1.39 -8.69
C LEU A 147 2.18 -2.45 -7.79
N SER A 148 2.81 -3.61 -7.68
CA SER A 148 2.34 -4.69 -6.81
C SER A 148 3.34 -4.97 -5.70
N SER A 149 2.88 -4.97 -4.46
CA SER A 149 3.68 -5.25 -3.28
C SER A 149 2.99 -6.27 -2.39
N LEU A 150 3.70 -7.37 -2.07
CA LEU A 150 3.27 -8.31 -1.04
C LEU A 150 3.60 -7.73 0.33
N ALA A 151 2.67 -7.86 1.25
CA ALA A 151 2.80 -7.44 2.64
C ALA A 151 2.59 -8.62 3.59
N VAL A 152 3.34 -8.63 4.69
CA VAL A 152 3.16 -9.57 5.80
C VAL A 152 3.15 -8.79 7.11
N TRP A 153 2.04 -8.88 7.85
CA TRP A 153 1.87 -8.15 9.11
C TRP A 153 1.11 -8.96 10.16
N PRO A 154 1.28 -8.64 11.46
CA PRO A 154 0.52 -9.29 12.52
C PRO A 154 -0.98 -9.02 12.41
N GLY A 155 -1.81 -10.04 12.53
CA GLY A 155 -3.26 -9.92 12.42
C GLY A 155 -3.91 -8.96 13.42
N ILE A 156 -3.21 -8.70 14.53
CA ILE A 156 -3.64 -7.77 15.57
C ILE A 156 -3.22 -6.31 15.33
N ALA A 157 -2.42 -6.02 14.29
CA ALA A 157 -1.87 -4.68 14.04
C ALA A 157 -2.97 -3.60 13.90
N GLY A 158 -4.02 -3.90 13.15
CA GLY A 158 -5.12 -2.97 12.88
C GLY A 158 -4.65 -1.67 12.19
N HIS A 159 -5.60 -0.83 11.80
CA HIS A 159 -5.29 0.43 11.12
C HIS A 159 -5.75 1.62 11.96
N ASP A 160 -4.97 2.70 11.96
CA ASP A 160 -5.31 3.99 12.53
C ASP A 160 -4.98 5.09 11.52
N TYR A 161 -6.01 5.81 11.13
CA TYR A 161 -5.94 6.93 10.18
C TYR A 161 -5.98 8.30 10.87
N ALA A 162 -6.32 8.36 12.16
CA ALA A 162 -6.62 9.62 12.84
C ALA A 162 -5.39 10.53 12.96
N LEU A 163 -4.21 9.97 13.21
CA LEU A 163 -2.97 10.76 13.30
C LEU A 163 -2.46 11.28 11.94
N LEU A 164 -3.08 10.86 10.84
CA LEU A 164 -2.78 11.33 9.49
C LEU A 164 -3.90 12.22 8.93
N ALA A 165 -4.70 12.81 9.78
CA ALA A 165 -5.79 13.72 9.35
C ALA A 165 -5.28 14.90 8.52
N GLU A 166 -4.07 15.39 8.80
CA GLU A 166 -3.39 16.44 8.04
C GLU A 166 -2.49 15.89 6.90
N GLY A 167 -2.52 14.57 6.68
CA GLY A 167 -1.75 13.89 5.64
C GLY A 167 -0.34 13.47 6.07
N PHE A 168 0.46 13.12 5.08
CA PHE A 168 1.88 12.82 5.25
C PHE A 168 2.71 14.10 5.01
N ALA A 169 3.86 14.21 5.68
CA ALA A 169 4.79 15.34 5.54
C ALA A 169 5.40 15.46 4.14
N LEU A 170 5.42 14.39 3.36
CA LEU A 170 5.93 14.40 1.99
C LEU A 170 4.83 14.01 1.00
N ARG A 171 4.85 14.68 -0.16
CA ARG A 171 3.98 14.44 -1.30
C ARG A 171 4.78 14.29 -2.57
N ILE A 172 4.31 13.46 -3.49
CA ILE A 172 5.07 13.07 -4.69
C ILE A 172 4.27 13.47 -5.94
N PHE A 173 4.86 14.35 -6.72
CA PHE A 173 4.25 14.91 -7.93
C PHE A 173 5.06 14.53 -9.16
N ALA A 174 4.39 14.39 -10.29
CA ALA A 174 5.05 14.19 -11.57
C ALA A 174 5.81 15.45 -11.98
N SER A 175 7.03 15.30 -12.47
CA SER A 175 7.87 16.38 -12.96
C SER A 175 8.75 15.90 -14.11
N GLY A 176 8.58 16.45 -15.30
CA GLY A 176 9.31 16.01 -16.49
C GLY A 176 9.12 14.49 -16.75
N GLU A 177 10.22 13.75 -16.87
CA GLU A 177 10.21 12.28 -17.03
C GLU A 177 10.28 11.52 -15.69
N GLY A 178 10.16 12.22 -14.56
CA GLY A 178 10.32 11.64 -13.23
C GLY A 178 9.31 12.17 -12.23
N TYR A 179 9.78 12.45 -11.03
CA TYR A 179 8.96 13.00 -9.95
C TYR A 179 9.73 14.03 -9.14
N GLU A 180 9.00 14.88 -8.45
CA GLU A 180 9.52 15.78 -7.42
C GLU A 180 8.85 15.49 -6.08
N VAL A 181 9.59 15.72 -5.01
CA VAL A 181 9.14 15.60 -3.62
C VAL A 181 8.87 16.99 -3.08
N ARG A 182 7.67 17.19 -2.53
CA ARG A 182 7.28 18.43 -1.86
C ARG A 182 6.89 18.15 -0.42
N HIS A 183 6.99 19.15 0.45
CA HIS A 183 6.39 19.09 1.76
C HIS A 183 4.87 19.24 1.66
N GLY A 184 4.12 18.44 2.46
CA GLY A 184 2.67 18.47 2.57
C GLY A 184 2.16 19.59 3.46
#